data_1e71c857ad57d00d197644d6c4139bf2
#
_entry.id   1e71c857ad57d00d197644d6c4139bf2
#
_cell.length_a   1.000
_cell.length_b   1.000
_cell.length_c   1.000
_cell.angle_alpha   90.00
_cell.angle_beta   90.00
_cell.angle_gamma   90.00
#
_symmetry.space_group_name_H-M   'P 1'
#
loop_
_entity.id
_entity.type
_entity.pdbx_description
1 polymer ?
#
loop_
_entity_poly.entity_id
_entity_poly.type
_entity_poly.pdbx_seq_one_letter_code
_entity_poly.pdbx_strand_id
1 'polypeptide(L)'
;RVPFEVPRGSDRAVRLASVLEVIYLIFNEGYTATSGAEWMRAGLCEDALRLGRMLAELLPEEPEVHGLVSLMEIQSSRLKARTGPSGEPILLMDQNRARWDHLLIRRGIAALERAERLGGASGPYTLQAAIAACHGRARRPEDTDWPRIITLYDELFARQPSPVVALNRAVAIGMAAGPQAGLDAVDRLTSEPALEAYHLLWSVRGDLLARLGRTAEARAEFERAASMTANDRERTYLRQRADACATSASR
;
A
#
# COMPACT_ATOMS: atom_id res chain seq x y z
N ARG A 1 -14.66 -17.77 -29.67
CA ARG A 1 -13.84 -16.61 -30.11
C ARG A 1 -14.57 -15.36 -29.65
N VAL A 2 -13.97 -14.59 -28.78
CA VAL A 2 -14.46 -13.26 -28.43
C VAL A 2 -14.15 -12.35 -29.63
N PRO A 3 -15.13 -11.67 -30.24
CA PRO A 3 -14.87 -10.79 -31.35
C PRO A 3 -13.98 -9.61 -30.89
N PHE A 4 -13.00 -9.28 -31.71
CA PHE A 4 -12.09 -8.16 -31.44
C PHE A 4 -12.80 -6.87 -31.90
N GLU A 5 -13.64 -6.30 -31.02
CA GLU A 5 -14.36 -5.06 -31.28
C GLU A 5 -13.80 -3.93 -30.41
N VAL A 6 -13.68 -2.75 -31.01
CA VAL A 6 -13.33 -1.55 -30.24
C VAL A 6 -14.53 -1.12 -29.41
N PRO A 7 -14.44 -1.13 -28.07
CA PRO A 7 -15.55 -0.79 -27.20
C PRO A 7 -15.95 0.68 -27.33
N ARG A 8 -17.27 0.97 -27.28
CA ARG A 8 -17.82 2.33 -27.36
C ARG A 8 -18.76 2.60 -26.18
N GLY A 9 -18.92 3.88 -25.80
CA GLY A 9 -19.88 4.29 -24.77
C GLY A 9 -19.63 3.60 -23.41
N SER A 10 -20.68 3.04 -22.80
CA SER A 10 -20.63 2.36 -21.50
C SER A 10 -19.67 1.18 -21.46
N ASP A 11 -19.57 0.42 -22.56
CA ASP A 11 -18.66 -0.74 -22.64
C ASP A 11 -17.20 -0.32 -22.54
N ARG A 12 -16.84 0.87 -23.04
CA ARG A 12 -15.50 1.43 -22.90
C ARG A 12 -15.17 1.68 -21.43
N ALA A 13 -16.09 2.24 -20.66
CA ALA A 13 -15.86 2.52 -19.23
C ALA A 13 -15.63 1.23 -18.42
N VAL A 14 -16.45 0.20 -18.64
CA VAL A 14 -16.30 -1.11 -17.99
C VAL A 14 -14.98 -1.76 -18.36
N ARG A 15 -14.60 -1.75 -19.64
CA ARG A 15 -13.32 -2.33 -20.08
C ARG A 15 -12.12 -1.54 -19.58
N LEU A 16 -12.23 -0.21 -19.50
CA LEU A 16 -11.19 0.63 -18.93
C LEU A 16 -10.96 0.28 -17.45
N ALA A 17 -12.01 0.12 -16.66
CA ALA A 17 -11.89 -0.28 -15.26
C ALA A 17 -11.12 -1.62 -15.13
N SER A 18 -11.45 -2.62 -15.96
CA SER A 18 -10.74 -3.91 -15.98
C SER A 18 -9.28 -3.77 -16.41
N VAL A 19 -8.97 -2.91 -17.39
CA VAL A 19 -7.58 -2.65 -17.82
C VAL A 19 -6.79 -2.01 -16.68
N LEU A 20 -7.35 -1.01 -16.00
CA LEU A 20 -6.72 -0.37 -14.85
C LEU A 20 -6.45 -1.38 -13.72
N GLU A 21 -7.43 -2.24 -13.45
CA GLU A 21 -7.27 -3.31 -12.44
C GLU A 21 -6.13 -4.28 -12.78
N VAL A 22 -6.05 -4.73 -14.04
CA VAL A 22 -4.95 -5.61 -14.48
C VAL A 22 -3.59 -4.94 -14.34
N ILE A 23 -3.45 -3.68 -14.77
CA ILE A 23 -2.20 -2.91 -14.63
C ILE A 23 -1.85 -2.78 -13.14
N TYR A 24 -2.84 -2.49 -12.29
CA TYR A 24 -2.63 -2.38 -10.85
C TYR A 24 -2.23 -3.70 -10.20
N LEU A 25 -2.81 -4.83 -10.61
CA LEU A 25 -2.43 -6.16 -10.12
C LEU A 25 -0.99 -6.52 -10.50
N ILE A 26 -0.56 -6.23 -11.74
CA ILE A 26 0.83 -6.41 -12.18
C ILE A 26 1.77 -5.57 -11.31
N PHE A 27 1.40 -4.31 -11.07
CA PHE A 27 2.17 -3.41 -10.22
C PHE A 27 2.30 -3.94 -8.80
N ASN A 28 1.19 -4.37 -8.19
CA ASN A 28 1.18 -4.86 -6.80
C ASN A 28 2.04 -6.12 -6.63
N GLU A 29 1.97 -7.07 -7.56
CA GLU A 29 2.83 -8.26 -7.54
C GLU A 29 4.32 -7.87 -7.69
N GLY A 30 4.61 -6.86 -8.50
CA GLY A 30 5.96 -6.31 -8.62
C GLY A 30 6.42 -5.58 -7.35
N TYR A 31 5.50 -4.85 -6.73
CA TYR A 31 5.80 -4.02 -5.57
C TYR A 31 5.96 -4.84 -4.28
N THR A 32 5.16 -5.90 -4.12
CA THR A 32 5.28 -6.87 -3.01
C THR A 32 4.89 -8.23 -3.54
N ALA A 33 5.88 -9.10 -3.74
CA ALA A 33 5.66 -10.42 -4.28
C ALA A 33 4.84 -11.29 -3.29
N THR A 34 3.77 -11.89 -3.78
CA THR A 34 2.87 -12.69 -2.96
C THR A 34 3.50 -14.00 -2.48
N SER A 35 4.52 -14.49 -3.19
CA SER A 35 5.19 -15.75 -2.87
C SER A 35 6.63 -15.79 -3.40
N GLY A 36 7.42 -16.73 -2.87
CA GLY A 36 8.78 -17.02 -3.33
C GLY A 36 9.87 -16.32 -2.52
N ALA A 37 11.10 -16.40 -3.02
CA ALA A 37 12.30 -15.98 -2.30
C ALA A 37 12.57 -14.46 -2.38
N GLU A 38 11.93 -13.74 -3.28
CA GLU A 38 12.14 -12.32 -3.47
C GLU A 38 11.01 -11.50 -2.83
N TRP A 39 11.37 -10.39 -2.20
CA TRP A 39 10.41 -9.45 -1.62
C TRP A 39 9.69 -8.62 -2.68
N MET A 40 10.37 -8.27 -3.76
CA MET A 40 9.87 -7.42 -4.85
C MET A 40 10.34 -7.95 -6.21
N ARG A 41 9.54 -7.66 -7.25
CA ARG A 41 9.85 -7.93 -8.65
C ARG A 41 9.84 -6.62 -9.42
N ALA A 42 10.89 -5.82 -9.28
CA ALA A 42 10.96 -4.43 -9.78
C ALA A 42 10.62 -4.30 -11.27
N GLY A 43 10.98 -5.28 -12.10
CA GLY A 43 10.63 -5.30 -13.53
C GLY A 43 9.13 -5.27 -13.80
N LEU A 44 8.31 -5.93 -12.96
CA LEU A 44 6.84 -5.85 -13.09
C LEU A 44 6.31 -4.45 -12.76
N CYS A 45 6.92 -3.75 -11.78
CA CYS A 45 6.55 -2.36 -11.50
C CYS A 45 6.88 -1.45 -12.68
N GLU A 46 8.04 -1.65 -13.32
CA GLU A 46 8.48 -0.87 -14.49
C GLU A 46 7.55 -1.11 -15.68
N ASP A 47 7.18 -2.36 -15.96
CA ASP A 47 6.25 -2.71 -17.03
C ASP A 47 4.85 -2.14 -16.79
N ALA A 48 4.30 -2.29 -15.58
CA ALA A 48 3.00 -1.73 -15.23
C ALA A 48 3.00 -0.20 -15.35
N LEU A 49 4.04 0.47 -14.89
CA LEU A 49 4.18 1.92 -15.00
C LEU A 49 4.28 2.37 -16.46
N ARG A 50 5.02 1.63 -17.30
CA ARG A 50 5.09 1.89 -18.74
C ARG A 50 3.71 1.75 -19.41
N LEU A 51 2.97 0.69 -19.08
CA LEU A 51 1.60 0.48 -19.60
C LEU A 51 0.65 1.60 -19.15
N GLY A 52 0.72 2.01 -17.88
CA GLY A 52 -0.09 3.10 -17.35
C GLY A 52 0.19 4.43 -18.06
N ARG A 53 1.46 4.76 -18.31
CA ARG A 53 1.86 5.98 -19.05
C ARG A 53 1.35 5.96 -20.49
N MET A 54 1.50 4.83 -21.20
CA MET A 54 0.94 4.68 -22.55
C MET A 54 -0.58 4.87 -22.54
N LEU A 55 -1.27 4.33 -21.55
CA LEU A 55 -2.72 4.49 -21.42
C LEU A 55 -3.10 5.96 -21.16
N ALA A 56 -2.32 6.70 -20.37
CA ALA A 56 -2.54 8.12 -20.12
C ALA A 56 -2.34 8.99 -21.38
N GLU A 57 -1.44 8.60 -22.27
CA GLU A 57 -1.27 9.24 -23.58
C GLU A 57 -2.45 8.97 -24.52
N LEU A 58 -2.99 7.74 -24.49
CA LEU A 58 -4.14 7.33 -25.31
C LEU A 58 -5.47 7.89 -24.79
N LEU A 59 -5.59 8.10 -23.49
CA LEU A 59 -6.81 8.52 -22.79
C LEU A 59 -6.53 9.72 -21.87
N PRO A 60 -6.11 10.88 -22.45
CA PRO A 60 -5.63 12.03 -21.65
C PRO A 60 -6.69 12.71 -20.78
N GLU A 61 -7.99 12.44 -21.04
CA GLU A 61 -9.10 13.04 -20.31
C GLU A 61 -9.73 12.08 -19.28
N GLU A 62 -9.16 10.88 -19.09
CA GLU A 62 -9.69 9.90 -18.14
C GLU A 62 -9.00 10.05 -16.78
N PRO A 63 -9.67 10.57 -15.75
CA PRO A 63 -9.04 10.92 -14.49
C PRO A 63 -8.42 9.73 -13.75
N GLU A 64 -9.07 8.57 -13.74
CA GLU A 64 -8.57 7.39 -13.02
C GLU A 64 -7.34 6.75 -13.68
N VAL A 65 -7.11 6.99 -14.97
CA VAL A 65 -5.85 6.63 -15.62
C VAL A 65 -4.69 7.44 -15.03
N HIS A 66 -4.89 8.75 -14.88
CA HIS A 66 -3.89 9.63 -14.25
C HIS A 66 -3.74 9.32 -12.75
N GLY A 67 -4.83 8.96 -12.06
CA GLY A 67 -4.82 8.50 -10.67
C GLY A 67 -3.94 7.26 -10.50
N LEU A 68 -4.12 6.24 -11.35
CA LEU A 68 -3.31 5.03 -11.32
C LEU A 68 -1.83 5.30 -11.65
N VAL A 69 -1.55 6.12 -12.67
CA VAL A 69 -0.17 6.53 -13.00
C VAL A 69 0.47 7.24 -11.81
N SER A 70 -0.23 8.18 -11.19
CA SER A 70 0.24 8.87 -9.99
C SER A 70 0.59 7.92 -8.86
N LEU A 71 -0.30 6.98 -8.54
CA LEU A 71 -0.10 5.96 -7.51
C LEU A 71 1.18 5.16 -7.79
N MET A 72 1.32 4.64 -9.00
CA MET A 72 2.48 3.83 -9.40
C MET A 72 3.79 4.63 -9.41
N GLU A 73 3.79 5.88 -9.88
CA GLU A 73 4.97 6.76 -9.87
C GLU A 73 5.47 6.99 -8.43
N ILE A 74 4.55 7.39 -7.53
CA ILE A 74 4.90 7.70 -6.13
C ILE A 74 5.34 6.43 -5.41
N GLN A 75 4.68 5.31 -5.61
CA GLN A 75 5.08 4.03 -5.02
C GLN A 75 6.45 3.57 -5.54
N SER A 76 6.68 3.65 -6.86
CA SER A 76 7.96 3.27 -7.48
C SER A 76 9.12 4.12 -7.00
N SER A 77 8.89 5.37 -6.61
CA SER A 77 9.93 6.25 -6.09
C SER A 77 10.69 5.65 -4.89
N ARG A 78 10.04 4.75 -4.15
CA ARG A 78 10.56 4.15 -2.92
C ARG A 78 11.27 2.80 -3.13
N LEU A 79 11.21 2.19 -4.30
CA LEU A 79 11.70 0.83 -4.55
C LEU A 79 13.13 0.62 -4.04
N LYS A 80 14.04 1.58 -4.27
CA LYS A 80 15.45 1.51 -3.81
C LYS A 80 15.63 1.63 -2.29
N ALA A 81 14.61 2.09 -1.57
CA ALA A 81 14.65 2.29 -0.12
C ALA A 81 13.88 1.19 0.65
N ARG A 82 13.21 0.28 -0.06
CA ARG A 82 12.34 -0.75 0.54
C ARG A 82 13.09 -2.00 0.98
N THR A 83 14.32 -2.17 0.55
CA THR A 83 15.15 -3.32 0.93
C THR A 83 16.46 -2.89 1.54
N GLY A 84 16.87 -3.59 2.57
CA GLY A 84 18.19 -3.46 3.17
C GLY A 84 19.28 -4.22 2.40
N PRO A 85 20.54 -4.16 2.88
CA PRO A 85 21.68 -4.76 2.21
C PRO A 85 21.57 -6.28 2.00
N SER A 86 20.88 -7.00 2.90
CA SER A 86 20.66 -8.45 2.82
C SER A 86 19.35 -8.81 2.11
N GLY A 87 18.63 -7.82 1.54
CA GLY A 87 17.35 -8.00 0.88
C GLY A 87 16.15 -8.07 1.84
N GLU A 88 16.36 -7.74 3.12
CA GLU A 88 15.29 -7.66 4.13
C GLU A 88 14.35 -6.48 3.85
N PRO A 89 13.04 -6.63 4.14
CA PRO A 89 12.08 -5.54 4.03
C PRO A 89 12.39 -4.40 4.98
N ILE A 90 12.33 -3.15 4.48
CA ILE A 90 12.38 -1.93 5.30
C ILE A 90 10.98 -1.31 5.31
N LEU A 91 10.41 -1.14 6.52
CA LEU A 91 9.10 -0.53 6.68
C LEU A 91 9.12 0.94 6.25
N LEU A 92 7.97 1.46 5.81
CA LEU A 92 7.85 2.81 5.26
C LEU A 92 8.41 3.90 6.16
N MET A 93 8.21 3.78 7.48
CA MET A 93 8.67 4.76 8.46
C MET A 93 10.18 4.72 8.69
N ASP A 94 10.81 3.56 8.43
CA ASP A 94 12.25 3.34 8.61
C ASP A 94 13.06 3.58 7.32
N GLN A 95 12.37 3.86 6.20
CA GLN A 95 13.01 4.08 4.91
C GLN A 95 13.80 5.39 4.91
N ASN A 96 15.04 5.33 4.42
CA ASN A 96 15.81 6.52 4.13
C ASN A 96 15.21 7.28 2.94
N ARG A 97 14.49 8.37 3.21
CA ARG A 97 13.80 9.19 2.18
C ARG A 97 14.76 9.88 1.21
N ALA A 98 16.04 10.04 1.53
CA ALA A 98 17.05 10.53 0.60
C ALA A 98 17.31 9.55 -0.56
N ARG A 99 16.95 8.27 -0.40
CA ARG A 99 17.04 7.26 -1.46
C ARG A 99 15.79 7.20 -2.35
N TRP A 100 14.75 7.96 -2.03
CA TRP A 100 13.55 8.04 -2.86
C TRP A 100 13.83 8.81 -4.14
N ASP A 101 13.24 8.38 -5.23
CA ASP A 101 13.34 9.07 -6.52
C ASP A 101 12.40 10.28 -6.55
N HIS A 102 12.98 11.46 -6.31
CA HIS A 102 12.22 12.72 -6.28
C HIS A 102 11.65 13.12 -7.65
N LEU A 103 12.20 12.61 -8.76
CA LEU A 103 11.62 12.83 -10.07
C LEU A 103 10.30 12.08 -10.20
N LEU A 104 10.27 10.80 -9.80
CA LEU A 104 9.04 10.01 -9.79
C LEU A 104 7.99 10.62 -8.85
N ILE A 105 8.38 11.12 -7.68
CA ILE A 105 7.45 11.82 -6.76
C ILE A 105 6.83 13.04 -7.45
N ARG A 106 7.64 13.91 -8.07
CA ARG A 106 7.13 15.11 -8.76
C ARG A 106 6.20 14.75 -9.92
N ARG A 107 6.55 13.75 -10.71
CA ARG A 107 5.70 13.25 -11.83
C ARG A 107 4.38 12.70 -11.30
N GLY A 108 4.43 11.90 -10.25
CA GLY A 108 3.24 11.35 -9.62
C GLY A 108 2.32 12.44 -9.05
N ILE A 109 2.88 13.46 -8.38
CA ILE A 109 2.10 14.60 -7.88
C ILE A 109 1.45 15.37 -9.06
N ALA A 110 2.18 15.62 -10.15
CA ALA A 110 1.61 16.28 -11.32
C ALA A 110 0.48 15.46 -11.99
N ALA A 111 0.61 14.13 -12.02
CA ALA A 111 -0.44 13.24 -12.50
C ALA A 111 -1.67 13.26 -11.58
N LEU A 112 -1.49 13.31 -10.25
CA LEU A 112 -2.57 13.46 -9.27
C LEU A 112 -3.35 14.77 -9.50
N GLU A 113 -2.64 15.89 -9.62
CA GLU A 113 -3.25 17.18 -9.91
C GLU A 113 -4.00 17.18 -11.25
N ARG A 114 -3.51 16.44 -12.25
CA ARG A 114 -4.24 16.25 -13.51
C ARG A 114 -5.54 15.49 -13.29
N ALA A 115 -5.51 14.36 -12.54
CA ALA A 115 -6.71 13.58 -12.22
C ALA A 115 -7.77 14.43 -11.49
N GLU A 116 -7.33 15.25 -10.51
CA GLU A 116 -8.20 16.15 -9.74
C GLU A 116 -8.82 17.23 -10.63
N ARG A 117 -8.05 17.88 -11.51
CA ARG A 117 -8.57 18.87 -12.49
C ARG A 117 -9.59 18.29 -13.45
N LEU A 118 -9.47 17.00 -13.78
CA LEU A 118 -10.43 16.28 -14.63
C LEU A 118 -11.69 15.82 -13.86
N GLY A 119 -11.84 16.22 -12.58
CA GLY A 119 -13.00 15.87 -11.75
C GLY A 119 -12.90 14.50 -11.08
N GLY A 120 -11.73 13.85 -11.14
CA GLY A 120 -11.52 12.52 -10.58
C GLY A 120 -11.11 12.47 -9.10
N ALA A 121 -11.21 13.57 -8.34
CA ALA A 121 -10.72 13.67 -6.96
C ALA A 121 -11.25 12.56 -6.02
N SER A 122 -12.40 11.99 -6.31
CA SER A 122 -13.03 10.93 -5.52
C SER A 122 -12.92 9.53 -6.15
N GLY A 123 -12.15 9.38 -7.22
CA GLY A 123 -11.91 8.08 -7.86
C GLY A 123 -11.01 7.19 -7.00
N PRO A 124 -11.19 5.86 -7.01
CA PRO A 124 -10.45 4.95 -6.14
C PRO A 124 -8.93 5.00 -6.32
N TYR A 125 -8.42 5.08 -7.54
CA TYR A 125 -6.97 5.20 -7.77
C TYR A 125 -6.46 6.59 -7.42
N THR A 126 -7.24 7.64 -7.69
CA THR A 126 -6.91 9.02 -7.33
C THR A 126 -6.83 9.19 -5.81
N LEU A 127 -7.75 8.61 -5.03
CA LEU A 127 -7.71 8.62 -3.57
C LEU A 127 -6.48 7.86 -3.02
N GLN A 128 -6.17 6.69 -3.58
CA GLN A 128 -4.96 5.95 -3.20
C GLN A 128 -3.68 6.72 -3.55
N ALA A 129 -3.65 7.39 -4.70
CA ALA A 129 -2.55 8.28 -5.09
C ALA A 129 -2.41 9.47 -4.13
N ALA A 130 -3.51 10.07 -3.68
CA ALA A 130 -3.51 11.16 -2.70
C ALA A 130 -2.95 10.71 -1.35
N ILE A 131 -3.29 9.49 -0.88
CA ILE A 131 -2.69 8.86 0.30
C ILE A 131 -1.17 8.69 0.11
N ALA A 132 -0.74 8.15 -1.02
CA ALA A 132 0.67 7.99 -1.33
C ALA A 132 1.40 9.35 -1.40
N ALA A 133 0.74 10.38 -1.93
CA ALA A 133 1.28 11.74 -2.02
C ALA A 133 1.49 12.39 -0.64
N CYS A 134 0.68 12.08 0.39
CA CYS A 134 0.93 12.54 1.76
C CYS A 134 2.31 12.06 2.26
N HIS A 135 2.70 10.82 1.96
CA HIS A 135 4.02 10.32 2.27
C HIS A 135 5.12 10.93 1.38
N GLY A 136 4.84 11.10 0.07
CA GLY A 136 5.79 11.66 -0.89
C GLY A 136 6.14 13.13 -0.66
N ARG A 137 5.20 13.91 -0.12
CA ARG A 137 5.39 15.33 0.22
C ARG A 137 6.13 15.54 1.54
N ALA A 138 6.03 14.61 2.47
CA ALA A 138 6.68 14.69 3.76
C ALA A 138 8.20 14.47 3.62
N ARG A 139 9.01 15.43 4.08
CA ARG A 139 10.47 15.32 4.03
C ARG A 139 11.02 14.32 5.03
N ARG A 140 10.37 14.20 6.18
CA ARG A 140 10.71 13.25 7.25
C ARG A 140 9.46 12.42 7.59
N PRO A 141 9.61 11.21 8.13
CA PRO A 141 8.49 10.37 8.54
C PRO A 141 7.46 11.09 9.44
N GLU A 142 7.95 11.87 10.39
CA GLU A 142 7.15 12.63 11.35
C GLU A 142 6.34 13.78 10.74
N ASP A 143 6.73 14.26 9.53
CA ASP A 143 6.01 15.31 8.80
C ASP A 143 4.82 14.74 7.99
N THR A 144 4.54 13.44 8.07
CA THR A 144 3.44 12.80 7.33
C THR A 144 2.08 13.26 7.88
N ASP A 145 1.22 13.76 6.99
CA ASP A 145 -0.14 14.23 7.33
C ASP A 145 -1.09 13.05 7.56
N TRP A 146 -0.99 12.44 8.74
CA TRP A 146 -1.82 11.31 9.12
C TRP A 146 -3.33 11.64 9.22
N PRO A 147 -3.75 12.81 9.75
CA PRO A 147 -5.15 13.21 9.72
C PRO A 147 -5.73 13.25 8.30
N ARG A 148 -4.99 13.79 7.33
CA ARG A 148 -5.42 13.77 5.93
C ARG A 148 -5.51 12.35 5.37
N ILE A 149 -4.55 11.49 5.69
CA ILE A 149 -4.57 10.07 5.28
C ILE A 149 -5.82 9.36 5.81
N ILE A 150 -6.21 9.59 7.06
CA ILE A 150 -7.43 9.01 7.64
C ILE A 150 -8.66 9.47 6.85
N THR A 151 -8.80 10.78 6.59
CA THR A 151 -9.90 11.33 5.79
C THR A 151 -9.97 10.69 4.40
N LEU A 152 -8.83 10.53 3.72
CA LEU A 152 -8.77 9.90 2.40
C LEU A 152 -9.16 8.42 2.45
N TYR A 153 -8.82 7.70 3.52
CA TYR A 153 -9.29 6.33 3.71
C TYR A 153 -10.79 6.26 4.00
N ASP A 154 -11.36 7.25 4.71
CA ASP A 154 -12.82 7.35 4.92
C ASP A 154 -13.54 7.55 3.57
N GLU A 155 -13.04 8.44 2.73
CA GLU A 155 -13.57 8.69 1.39
C GLU A 155 -13.45 7.43 0.51
N LEU A 156 -12.30 6.74 0.54
CA LEU A 156 -12.06 5.51 -0.23
C LEU A 156 -12.98 4.38 0.24
N PHE A 157 -13.13 4.19 1.56
CA PHE A 157 -14.00 3.16 2.11
C PHE A 157 -15.48 3.40 1.77
N ALA A 158 -15.93 4.65 1.76
CA ALA A 158 -17.29 5.00 1.35
C ALA A 158 -17.57 4.68 -0.13
N ARG A 159 -16.54 4.71 -0.99
CA ARG A 159 -16.65 4.39 -2.43
C ARG A 159 -16.50 2.92 -2.72
N GLN A 160 -15.55 2.29 -2.04
CA GLN A 160 -15.17 0.90 -2.24
C GLN A 160 -14.95 0.25 -0.87
N PRO A 161 -16.01 -0.17 -0.18
CA PRO A 161 -15.87 -0.87 1.10
C PRO A 161 -14.95 -2.09 0.97
N SER A 162 -13.86 -2.09 1.73
CA SER A 162 -12.90 -3.19 1.72
C SER A 162 -12.28 -3.34 3.11
N PRO A 163 -12.23 -4.56 3.66
CA PRO A 163 -11.56 -4.83 4.94
C PRO A 163 -10.07 -4.45 4.92
N VAL A 164 -9.40 -4.55 3.77
CA VAL A 164 -8.00 -4.11 3.60
C VAL A 164 -7.89 -2.59 3.71
N VAL A 165 -8.83 -1.83 3.15
CA VAL A 165 -8.90 -0.37 3.31
C VAL A 165 -9.11 -0.01 4.78
N ALA A 166 -10.00 -0.71 5.48
CA ALA A 166 -10.25 -0.52 6.90
C ALA A 166 -9.00 -0.82 7.74
N LEU A 167 -8.23 -1.86 7.41
CA LEU A 167 -6.98 -2.19 8.09
C LEU A 167 -5.93 -1.09 7.88
N ASN A 168 -5.75 -0.61 6.68
CA ASN A 168 -4.81 0.48 6.38
C ASN A 168 -5.20 1.79 7.08
N ARG A 169 -6.52 2.06 7.17
CA ARG A 169 -7.06 3.18 7.96
C ARG A 169 -6.71 3.03 9.45
N ALA A 170 -6.83 1.82 10.01
CA ALA A 170 -6.47 1.55 11.41
C ALA A 170 -4.98 1.82 11.69
N VAL A 171 -4.10 1.48 10.74
CA VAL A 171 -2.67 1.87 10.82
C VAL A 171 -2.52 3.39 10.88
N ALA A 172 -3.21 4.13 10.01
CA ALA A 172 -3.15 5.59 10.02
C ALA A 172 -3.67 6.20 11.33
N ILE A 173 -4.73 5.63 11.92
CA ILE A 173 -5.22 6.02 13.26
C ILE A 173 -4.14 5.78 14.32
N GLY A 174 -3.48 4.62 14.28
CA GLY A 174 -2.39 4.30 15.21
C GLY A 174 -1.19 5.24 15.11
N MET A 175 -0.94 5.78 13.92
CA MET A 175 0.11 6.77 13.68
C MET A 175 -0.31 8.18 14.13
N ALA A 176 -1.57 8.56 13.95
CA ALA A 176 -2.09 9.88 14.31
C ALA A 176 -2.39 10.03 15.81
N ALA A 177 -3.02 9.02 16.42
CA ALA A 177 -3.59 9.07 17.77
C ALA A 177 -2.91 8.12 18.77
N GLY A 178 -1.86 7.43 18.35
CA GLY A 178 -1.10 6.50 19.17
C GLY A 178 -1.50 5.03 19.02
N PRO A 179 -0.62 4.11 19.47
CA PRO A 179 -0.75 2.69 19.18
C PRO A 179 -2.01 2.05 19.80
N GLN A 180 -2.53 2.56 20.92
CA GLN A 180 -3.77 2.03 21.51
C GLN A 180 -4.97 2.30 20.60
N ALA A 181 -5.12 3.51 20.09
CA ALA A 181 -6.21 3.85 19.18
C ALA A 181 -6.17 3.00 17.89
N GLY A 182 -4.96 2.74 17.37
CA GLY A 182 -4.76 1.83 16.25
C GLY A 182 -5.17 0.40 16.58
N LEU A 183 -4.76 -0.11 17.75
CA LEU A 183 -5.09 -1.46 18.20
C LEU A 183 -6.60 -1.63 18.36
N ASP A 184 -7.29 -0.68 18.98
CA ASP A 184 -8.75 -0.70 19.13
C ASP A 184 -9.46 -0.75 17.77
N ALA A 185 -8.89 -0.09 16.76
CA ALA A 185 -9.42 -0.13 15.39
C ALA A 185 -9.15 -1.47 14.70
N VAL A 186 -7.96 -2.07 14.89
CA VAL A 186 -7.59 -3.37 14.32
C VAL A 186 -8.38 -4.50 15.00
N ASP A 187 -8.58 -4.44 16.32
CA ASP A 187 -9.31 -5.48 17.07
C ASP A 187 -10.75 -5.65 16.57
N ARG A 188 -11.40 -4.58 16.09
CA ARG A 188 -12.72 -4.66 15.44
C ARG A 188 -12.71 -5.42 14.09
N LEU A 189 -11.55 -5.59 13.47
CA LEU A 189 -11.37 -6.29 12.21
C LEU A 189 -10.99 -7.77 12.37
N THR A 190 -10.67 -8.22 13.58
CA THR A 190 -10.21 -9.61 13.84
C THR A 190 -11.29 -10.66 13.58
N SER A 191 -12.57 -10.27 13.60
CA SER A 191 -13.72 -11.13 13.27
C SER A 191 -14.17 -11.02 11.82
N GLU A 192 -13.47 -10.24 10.98
CA GLU A 192 -13.81 -10.07 9.58
C GLU A 192 -13.33 -11.29 8.76
N PRO A 193 -14.25 -12.10 8.17
CA PRO A 193 -13.87 -13.34 7.50
C PRO A 193 -12.88 -13.13 6.35
N ALA A 194 -13.00 -12.00 5.63
CA ALA A 194 -12.11 -11.69 4.51
C ALA A 194 -10.66 -11.41 4.95
N LEU A 195 -10.41 -11.13 6.23
CA LEU A 195 -9.09 -10.90 6.80
C LEU A 195 -8.55 -12.09 7.61
N GLU A 196 -9.33 -13.13 7.83
CA GLU A 196 -8.93 -14.29 8.64
C GLU A 196 -7.62 -14.92 8.13
N ALA A 197 -7.49 -15.08 6.80
CA ALA A 197 -6.30 -15.61 6.13
C ALA A 197 -5.31 -14.51 5.71
N TYR A 198 -5.53 -13.25 6.09
CA TYR A 198 -4.70 -12.13 5.67
C TYR A 198 -3.61 -11.84 6.71
N HIS A 199 -2.42 -12.36 6.49
CA HIS A 199 -1.28 -12.27 7.44
C HIS A 199 -0.95 -10.86 7.87
N LEU A 200 -1.21 -9.84 7.05
CA LEU A 200 -0.93 -8.44 7.40
C LEU A 200 -1.82 -7.92 8.53
N LEU A 201 -3.04 -8.47 8.75
CA LEU A 201 -3.85 -8.14 9.92
C LEU A 201 -3.08 -8.41 11.20
N TRP A 202 -2.51 -9.62 11.31
CA TRP A 202 -1.77 -10.08 12.48
C TRP A 202 -0.42 -9.41 12.63
N SER A 203 0.25 -9.12 11.50
CA SER A 203 1.48 -8.33 11.49
C SER A 203 1.27 -6.91 12.03
N VAL A 204 0.22 -6.22 11.60
CA VAL A 204 -0.14 -4.87 12.08
C VAL A 204 -0.53 -4.90 13.55
N ARG A 205 -1.33 -5.89 13.95
CA ARG A 205 -1.71 -6.06 15.35
C ARG A 205 -0.49 -6.30 16.23
N GLY A 206 0.42 -7.16 15.81
CA GLY A 206 1.70 -7.41 16.49
C GLY A 206 2.55 -6.15 16.64
N ASP A 207 2.63 -5.31 15.60
CA ASP A 207 3.37 -4.04 15.67
C ASP A 207 2.78 -3.07 16.70
N LEU A 208 1.46 -2.92 16.72
CA LEU A 208 0.77 -2.06 17.69
C LEU A 208 0.95 -2.56 19.12
N LEU A 209 0.85 -3.87 19.33
CA LEU A 209 1.09 -4.50 20.65
C LEU A 209 2.54 -4.31 21.11
N ALA A 210 3.51 -4.48 20.21
CA ALA A 210 4.93 -4.25 20.53
C ALA A 210 5.20 -2.79 20.95
N ARG A 211 4.59 -1.84 20.25
CA ARG A 211 4.68 -0.40 20.57
C ARG A 211 4.02 -0.04 21.90
N LEU A 212 3.09 -0.86 22.38
CA LEU A 212 2.47 -0.75 23.72
C LEU A 212 3.25 -1.48 24.82
N GLY A 213 4.36 -2.15 24.49
CA GLY A 213 5.12 -2.97 25.44
C GLY A 213 4.47 -4.33 25.75
N ARG A 214 3.39 -4.72 25.05
CA ARG A 214 2.69 -6.01 25.20
C ARG A 214 3.42 -7.10 24.43
N THR A 215 4.70 -7.35 24.80
CA THR A 215 5.66 -8.12 24.01
C THR A 215 5.26 -9.58 23.82
N ALA A 216 4.68 -10.24 24.83
CA ALA A 216 4.24 -11.63 24.72
C ALA A 216 3.10 -11.80 23.69
N GLU A 217 2.15 -10.88 23.68
CA GLU A 217 1.05 -10.88 22.72
C GLU A 217 1.55 -10.50 21.32
N ALA A 218 2.41 -9.50 21.21
CA ALA A 218 3.04 -9.11 19.95
C ALA A 218 3.78 -10.27 19.29
N ARG A 219 4.52 -11.05 20.09
CA ARG A 219 5.23 -12.26 19.63
C ARG A 219 4.27 -13.26 19.01
N ALA A 220 3.18 -13.58 19.69
CA ALA A 220 2.18 -14.55 19.22
C ALA A 220 1.59 -14.12 17.85
N GLU A 221 1.32 -12.81 17.70
CA GLU A 221 0.78 -12.28 16.44
C GLU A 221 1.80 -12.31 15.29
N PHE A 222 3.07 -12.01 15.56
CA PHE A 222 4.12 -12.13 14.54
C PHE A 222 4.37 -13.60 14.13
N GLU A 223 4.37 -14.55 15.07
CA GLU A 223 4.46 -15.98 14.80
C GLU A 223 3.27 -16.46 13.94
N ARG A 224 2.06 -16.01 14.27
CA ARG A 224 0.85 -16.27 13.49
C ARG A 224 0.99 -15.72 12.06
N ALA A 225 1.35 -14.45 11.90
CA ALA A 225 1.55 -13.84 10.60
C ALA A 225 2.62 -14.57 9.78
N ALA A 226 3.73 -14.96 10.42
CA ALA A 226 4.82 -15.71 9.78
C ALA A 226 4.37 -17.10 9.28
N SER A 227 3.43 -17.73 9.93
CA SER A 227 2.88 -19.04 9.49
C SER A 227 1.96 -18.92 8.27
N MET A 228 1.44 -17.73 7.99
CA MET A 228 0.43 -17.50 6.95
C MET A 228 1.00 -16.95 5.65
N THR A 229 2.16 -16.27 5.68
CA THR A 229 2.76 -15.71 4.46
C THR A 229 3.47 -16.78 3.62
N ALA A 230 3.29 -16.73 2.30
CA ALA A 230 3.99 -17.56 1.34
C ALA A 230 5.32 -16.94 0.85
N ASN A 231 5.65 -15.71 1.26
CA ASN A 231 6.90 -15.03 0.92
C ASN A 231 7.98 -15.31 1.96
N ASP A 232 9.13 -15.85 1.53
CA ASP A 232 10.20 -16.29 2.45
C ASP A 232 10.89 -15.13 3.17
N ARG A 233 11.06 -13.98 2.51
CA ARG A 233 11.68 -12.79 3.11
C ARG A 233 10.78 -12.19 4.18
N GLU A 234 9.49 -12.11 3.90
CA GLU A 234 8.50 -11.62 4.84
C GLU A 234 8.38 -12.55 6.05
N ARG A 235 8.36 -13.87 5.82
CA ARG A 235 8.36 -14.86 6.89
C ARG A 235 9.59 -14.72 7.80
N THR A 236 10.75 -14.55 7.22
CA THR A 236 12.00 -14.34 7.96
C THR A 236 11.94 -13.06 8.78
N TYR A 237 11.47 -11.97 8.18
CA TYR A 237 11.30 -10.69 8.87
C TYR A 237 10.33 -10.80 10.06
N LEU A 238 9.16 -11.45 9.87
CA LEU A 238 8.16 -11.62 10.94
C LEU A 238 8.70 -12.47 12.09
N ARG A 239 9.48 -13.53 11.81
CA ARG A 239 10.15 -14.32 12.83
C ARG A 239 11.17 -13.50 13.63
N GLN A 240 11.98 -12.69 12.97
CA GLN A 240 12.91 -11.78 13.64
C GLN A 240 12.18 -10.79 14.57
N ARG A 241 11.01 -10.28 14.15
CA ARG A 241 10.17 -9.42 14.98
C ARG A 241 9.66 -10.18 16.22
N ALA A 242 9.23 -11.44 16.07
CA ALA A 242 8.80 -12.30 17.18
C ALA A 242 9.94 -12.55 18.17
N ASP A 243 11.15 -12.85 17.69
CA ASP A 243 12.35 -13.09 18.52
C ASP A 243 12.77 -11.83 19.29
N ALA A 244 12.68 -10.66 18.65
CA ALA A 244 12.98 -9.39 19.30
C ALA A 244 12.03 -9.11 20.49
N CYS A 245 10.75 -9.51 20.39
CA CYS A 245 9.80 -9.41 21.48
C CYS A 245 10.16 -10.33 22.68
N ALA A 246 10.73 -11.51 22.42
CA ALA A 246 11.16 -12.42 23.47
C ALA A 246 12.34 -11.86 24.30
N THR A 247 13.31 -11.24 23.62
CA THR A 247 14.50 -10.64 24.30
C THR A 247 14.14 -9.41 25.13
N SER A 248 13.12 -8.66 24.75
CA SER A 248 12.66 -7.47 25.48
C SER A 248 11.89 -7.81 26.76
N ALA A 249 11.28 -8.99 26.84
CA ALA A 249 10.55 -9.47 28.03
C ALA A 249 11.47 -9.98 29.16
N SER A 250 12.76 -10.20 28.87
CA SER A 250 13.74 -10.75 29.82
C SER A 250 14.62 -9.64 30.47
N ARG A 251 14.32 -8.38 30.20
CA ARG A 251 14.98 -7.20 30.81
C ARG A 251 14.03 -6.44 31.72
#